data_ceca3f265c52911083d452f9919a885b
#
_entry.id   ceca3f265c52911083d452f9919a885b
#
_cell.length_a   1.000
_cell.length_b   1.000
_cell.length_c   1.000
_cell.angle_alpha   90.00
_cell.angle_beta   90.00
_cell.angle_gamma   90.00
#
_symmetry.space_group_name_H-M   'P 1'
#
loop_
_entity.id
_entity.type
_entity.pdbx_description
1 polymer ?
#
loop_
_entity_poly.entity_id
_entity_poly.type
_entity_poly.pdbx_seq_one_letter_code
_entity_poly.pdbx_strand_id
1 'polypeptide(L)'
;MKTFRKIAILFLLVSLMNFGASNIEGKIAQIRKDFASTNAVKNYVIKEVEDSEQSTDDGVIKYYLQNGIVKKIVVEHFGESWNSLTEYYVKNGKVYFIFDKSEKYNVLYYVDSKWYKENKLKNGEVFDKRKSKFSEQRYYFDENEKLIRYIGENKKVVENGQKLKEIEKDILKEYYRIKN
;
A
#
# COMPACT_ATOMS: atom_id res chain seq x y z
N MET A 1 -36.52 10.34 39.04
CA MET A 1 -36.60 9.48 37.85
C MET A 1 -35.96 10.04 36.56
N LYS A 2 -35.68 11.36 36.42
CA LYS A 2 -35.09 11.94 35.19
C LYS A 2 -33.56 11.75 35.08
N THR A 3 -32.82 11.60 36.15
CA THR A 3 -31.38 11.45 36.18
C THR A 3 -30.88 10.06 35.75
N PHE A 4 -31.62 9.01 36.07
CA PHE A 4 -31.27 7.63 35.69
C PHE A 4 -31.32 7.37 34.16
N ARG A 5 -32.25 8.04 33.45
CA ARG A 5 -32.36 7.91 31.97
C ARG A 5 -31.14 8.50 31.22
N LYS A 6 -30.57 9.60 31.73
CA LYS A 6 -29.40 10.25 31.08
C LYS A 6 -28.13 9.44 31.26
N ILE A 7 -27.95 8.76 32.40
CA ILE A 7 -26.79 7.92 32.66
C ILE A 7 -26.83 6.64 31.80
N ALA A 8 -28.04 6.03 31.64
CA ALA A 8 -28.19 4.85 30.79
C ALA A 8 -27.85 5.12 29.30
N ILE A 9 -28.24 6.30 28.78
CA ILE A 9 -27.94 6.68 27.40
C ILE A 9 -26.44 6.95 27.21
N LEU A 10 -25.76 7.52 28.21
CA LEU A 10 -24.31 7.76 28.13
C LEU A 10 -23.52 6.44 28.17
N PHE A 11 -23.93 5.47 28.98
CA PHE A 11 -23.33 4.13 29.00
C PHE A 11 -23.54 3.36 27.67
N LEU A 12 -24.70 3.52 27.04
CA LEU A 12 -25.00 2.88 25.75
C LEU A 12 -24.13 3.44 24.62
N LEU A 13 -23.88 4.75 24.59
CA LEU A 13 -23.01 5.40 23.60
C LEU A 13 -21.53 4.99 23.75
N VAL A 14 -21.03 4.84 24.97
CA VAL A 14 -19.65 4.39 25.25
C VAL A 14 -19.47 2.92 24.83
N SER A 15 -20.48 2.06 25.05
CA SER A 15 -20.41 0.65 24.63
C SER A 15 -20.43 0.48 23.10
N LEU A 16 -21.15 1.32 22.37
CA LEU A 16 -21.19 1.28 20.90
C LEU A 16 -19.85 1.72 20.27
N MET A 17 -19.14 2.69 20.86
CA MET A 17 -17.81 3.09 20.40
C MET A 17 -16.76 1.97 20.60
N ASN A 18 -16.82 1.23 21.70
CA ASN A 18 -15.91 0.10 21.95
C ASN A 18 -16.18 -1.11 21.03
N PHE A 19 -17.43 -1.35 20.64
CA PHE A 19 -17.79 -2.44 19.74
C PHE A 19 -17.23 -2.24 18.32
N GLY A 20 -17.22 -1.01 17.82
CA GLY A 20 -16.66 -0.68 16.50
C GLY A 20 -15.14 -0.85 16.47
N ALA A 21 -14.42 -0.35 17.45
CA ALA A 21 -12.96 -0.47 17.54
C ALA A 21 -12.51 -1.93 17.71
N SER A 22 -13.20 -2.72 18.54
CA SER A 22 -12.94 -4.16 18.70
C SER A 22 -13.14 -4.94 17.41
N ASN A 23 -14.10 -4.55 16.58
CA ASN A 23 -14.35 -5.21 15.29
C ASN A 23 -13.24 -4.90 14.27
N ILE A 24 -12.75 -3.66 14.17
CA ILE A 24 -11.66 -3.29 13.24
C ILE A 24 -10.37 -4.04 13.63
N GLU A 25 -9.98 -4.08 14.90
CA GLU A 25 -8.77 -4.78 15.31
C GLU A 25 -8.85 -6.30 15.03
N GLY A 26 -10.03 -6.91 15.23
CA GLY A 26 -10.26 -8.30 14.85
C GLY A 26 -10.06 -8.54 13.33
N LYS A 27 -10.60 -7.67 12.48
CA LYS A 27 -10.39 -7.72 11.03
C LYS A 27 -8.92 -7.52 10.66
N ILE A 28 -8.23 -6.56 11.26
CA ILE A 28 -6.79 -6.34 11.03
C ILE A 28 -5.96 -7.56 11.45
N ALA A 29 -6.28 -8.19 12.57
CA ALA A 29 -5.60 -9.41 13.00
C ALA A 29 -5.78 -10.56 11.99
N GLN A 30 -6.97 -10.71 11.41
CA GLN A 30 -7.22 -11.69 10.36
C GLN A 30 -6.45 -11.35 9.08
N ILE A 31 -6.44 -10.10 8.64
CA ILE A 31 -5.68 -9.62 7.47
C ILE A 31 -4.19 -9.94 7.64
N ARG A 32 -3.62 -9.72 8.83
CA ARG A 32 -2.20 -10.05 9.12
C ARG A 32 -1.92 -11.55 9.02
N LYS A 33 -2.86 -12.41 9.43
CA LYS A 33 -2.73 -13.87 9.26
C LYS A 33 -2.78 -14.27 7.79
N ASP A 34 -3.74 -13.71 7.02
CA ASP A 34 -3.89 -13.97 5.60
C ASP A 34 -2.64 -13.51 4.83
N PHE A 35 -2.10 -12.33 5.15
CA PHE A 35 -0.84 -11.80 4.62
C PHE A 35 0.34 -12.76 4.88
N ALA A 36 0.52 -13.20 6.12
CA ALA A 36 1.57 -14.14 6.49
C ALA A 36 1.43 -15.46 5.74
N SER A 37 0.21 -16.01 5.62
CA SER A 37 -0.08 -17.23 4.90
C SER A 37 0.22 -17.10 3.39
N THR A 38 -0.15 -15.97 2.77
CA THR A 38 0.13 -15.71 1.36
C THR A 38 1.64 -15.64 1.11
N ASN A 39 2.41 -14.98 1.97
CA ASN A 39 3.87 -14.88 1.81
C ASN A 39 4.63 -16.18 2.18
N ALA A 40 4.02 -17.10 2.91
CA ALA A 40 4.61 -18.40 3.23
C ALA A 40 4.61 -19.38 2.06
N VAL A 41 3.78 -19.17 1.04
CA VAL A 41 3.72 -20.04 -0.15
C VAL A 41 5.01 -19.92 -0.97
N LYS A 42 5.63 -21.05 -1.32
CA LYS A 42 6.92 -21.11 -2.02
C LYS A 42 6.81 -21.43 -3.53
N ASN A 43 5.69 -21.97 -3.96
CA ASN A 43 5.50 -22.52 -5.29
C ASN A 43 4.43 -21.79 -6.10
N TYR A 44 4.48 -20.47 -6.10
CA TYR A 44 3.65 -19.67 -7.01
C TYR A 44 4.07 -19.89 -8.47
N VAL A 45 3.08 -19.96 -9.36
CA VAL A 45 3.29 -19.70 -10.78
C VAL A 45 3.26 -18.18 -10.95
N ILE A 46 4.35 -17.60 -11.51
CA ILE A 46 4.45 -16.16 -11.71
C ILE A 46 4.23 -15.88 -13.19
N LYS A 47 3.32 -14.94 -13.48
CA LYS A 47 3.15 -14.32 -14.80
C LYS A 47 3.58 -12.88 -14.70
N GLU A 48 4.34 -12.42 -15.70
CA GLU A 48 4.92 -11.07 -15.73
C GLU A 48 4.46 -10.35 -16.99
N VAL A 49 4.13 -9.07 -16.87
CA VAL A 49 3.79 -8.17 -17.98
C VAL A 49 4.43 -6.81 -17.74
N GLU A 50 4.74 -6.10 -18.82
CA GLU A 50 5.21 -4.73 -18.76
C GLU A 50 4.07 -3.76 -18.38
N ASP A 51 4.36 -2.72 -17.60
CA ASP A 51 3.47 -1.61 -17.28
C ASP A 51 4.08 -0.29 -17.80
N SER A 52 3.87 -0.01 -19.07
CA SER A 52 4.40 1.19 -19.73
C SER A 52 3.59 2.46 -19.47
N GLU A 53 2.41 2.35 -18.83
CA GLU A 53 1.51 3.50 -18.65
C GLU A 53 1.88 4.39 -17.45
N GLN A 54 2.58 3.85 -16.45
CA GLN A 54 2.79 4.51 -15.15
C GLN A 54 4.27 4.81 -14.83
N SER A 55 5.19 4.44 -15.69
CA SER A 55 6.63 4.60 -15.47
C SER A 55 7.31 5.33 -16.60
N THR A 56 8.32 6.17 -16.28
CA THR A 56 9.15 6.84 -17.28
C THR A 56 10.28 5.98 -17.81
N ASP A 57 10.75 5.00 -17.01
CA ASP A 57 11.92 4.18 -17.34
C ASP A 57 11.61 2.68 -17.45
N ASP A 58 10.46 2.22 -17.08
CA ASP A 58 9.89 0.89 -17.19
C ASP A 58 9.04 0.54 -15.96
N GLY A 59 8.02 -0.29 -16.15
CA GLY A 59 7.20 -0.84 -15.07
C GLY A 59 6.95 -2.33 -15.33
N VAL A 60 6.79 -3.09 -14.25
CA VAL A 60 6.55 -4.53 -14.31
C VAL A 60 5.43 -4.91 -13.37
N ILE A 61 4.47 -5.68 -13.87
CA ILE A 61 3.40 -6.28 -13.07
C ILE A 61 3.63 -7.79 -13.00
N LYS A 62 3.75 -8.33 -11.77
CA LYS A 62 3.93 -9.76 -11.50
C LYS A 62 2.70 -10.33 -10.81
N TYR A 63 2.03 -11.29 -11.44
CA TYR A 63 0.89 -12.00 -10.88
C TYR A 63 1.36 -13.32 -10.26
N TYR A 64 1.13 -13.50 -8.98
CA TYR A 64 1.45 -14.71 -8.22
C TYR A 64 0.20 -15.59 -8.13
N LEU A 65 0.21 -16.71 -8.85
CA LEU A 65 -0.92 -17.62 -8.95
C LEU A 65 -0.68 -18.91 -8.16
N GLN A 66 -1.69 -19.34 -7.46
CA GLN A 66 -1.75 -20.67 -6.83
C GLN A 66 -2.99 -21.39 -7.34
N ASN A 67 -2.81 -22.57 -7.96
CA ASN A 67 -3.88 -23.32 -8.61
C ASN A 67 -4.68 -22.49 -9.63
N GLY A 68 -4.00 -21.66 -10.43
CA GLY A 68 -4.60 -20.77 -11.41
C GLY A 68 -5.30 -19.52 -10.86
N ILE A 69 -5.32 -19.33 -9.53
CA ILE A 69 -5.99 -18.20 -8.87
C ILE A 69 -4.93 -17.20 -8.40
N VAL A 70 -5.09 -15.92 -8.76
CA VAL A 70 -4.23 -14.83 -8.30
C VAL A 70 -4.38 -14.66 -6.78
N LYS A 71 -3.24 -14.69 -6.07
CA LYS A 71 -3.13 -14.48 -4.62
C LYS A 71 -2.42 -13.19 -4.27
N LYS A 72 -1.49 -12.76 -5.11
CA LYS A 72 -0.76 -11.52 -4.94
C LYS A 72 -0.44 -10.93 -6.32
N ILE A 73 -0.49 -9.61 -6.43
CA ILE A 73 0.03 -8.85 -7.57
C ILE A 73 1.12 -7.94 -7.03
N VAL A 74 2.27 -7.88 -7.70
CA VAL A 74 3.36 -6.97 -7.37
C VAL A 74 3.56 -6.06 -8.57
N VAL A 75 3.55 -4.76 -8.32
CA VAL A 75 3.82 -3.73 -9.32
C VAL A 75 5.11 -3.02 -8.94
N GLU A 76 6.05 -2.97 -9.86
CA GLU A 76 7.32 -2.27 -9.70
C GLU A 76 7.38 -1.17 -10.77
N HIS A 77 7.63 0.07 -10.35
CA HIS A 77 7.86 1.19 -11.25
C HIS A 77 9.23 1.79 -10.98
N PHE A 78 9.90 2.17 -12.06
CA PHE A 78 11.23 2.76 -12.03
C PHE A 78 11.21 4.13 -12.69
N GLY A 79 11.97 5.05 -12.12
CA GLY A 79 12.18 6.38 -12.65
C GLY A 79 13.56 6.90 -12.28
N GLU A 80 14.02 7.91 -12.99
CA GLU A 80 15.38 8.45 -12.83
C GLU A 80 15.69 8.94 -11.41
N SER A 81 14.67 9.36 -10.65
CA SER A 81 14.82 9.92 -9.29
C SER A 81 14.09 9.15 -8.20
N TRP A 82 13.44 8.02 -8.54
CA TRP A 82 12.64 7.24 -7.60
C TRP A 82 12.39 5.83 -8.11
N ASN A 83 12.00 4.94 -7.20
CA ASN A 83 11.33 3.68 -7.54
C ASN A 83 10.17 3.43 -6.58
N SER A 84 9.24 2.58 -6.98
CA SER A 84 8.17 2.10 -6.12
C SER A 84 7.91 0.61 -6.29
N LEU A 85 7.37 0.02 -5.24
CA LEU A 85 6.90 -1.35 -5.21
C LEU A 85 5.56 -1.36 -4.48
N THR A 86 4.50 -1.79 -5.18
CA THR A 86 3.18 -1.95 -4.59
C THR A 86 2.75 -3.41 -4.64
N GLU A 87 2.42 -3.98 -3.49
CA GLU A 87 1.95 -5.35 -3.35
C GLU A 87 0.44 -5.36 -3.04
N TYR A 88 -0.34 -6.02 -3.88
CA TYR A 88 -1.78 -6.22 -3.70
C TYR A 88 -2.03 -7.66 -3.30
N TYR A 89 -2.62 -7.88 -2.15
CA TYR A 89 -2.95 -9.21 -1.62
C TYR A 89 -4.41 -9.52 -1.84
N VAL A 90 -4.69 -10.63 -2.55
CA VAL A 90 -6.01 -10.95 -3.11
C VAL A 90 -6.55 -12.25 -2.51
N LYS A 91 -7.82 -12.23 -2.11
CA LYS A 91 -8.57 -13.39 -1.62
C LYS A 91 -9.97 -13.38 -2.22
N ASN A 92 -10.36 -14.50 -2.83
CA ASN A 92 -11.66 -14.63 -3.52
C ASN A 92 -11.91 -13.53 -4.58
N GLY A 93 -10.86 -13.15 -5.31
CA GLY A 93 -10.93 -12.12 -6.35
C GLY A 93 -11.02 -10.67 -5.83
N LYS A 94 -10.96 -10.46 -4.51
CA LYS A 94 -11.01 -9.15 -3.85
C LYS A 94 -9.70 -8.82 -3.17
N VAL A 95 -9.27 -7.56 -3.22
CA VAL A 95 -8.11 -7.10 -2.46
C VAL A 95 -8.48 -6.99 -0.99
N TYR A 96 -7.60 -7.49 -0.10
CA TYR A 96 -7.79 -7.38 1.34
C TYR A 96 -6.69 -6.58 2.03
N PHE A 97 -5.52 -6.45 1.39
CA PHE A 97 -4.40 -5.67 1.89
C PHE A 97 -3.55 -5.15 0.74
N ILE A 98 -3.09 -3.90 0.85
CA ILE A 98 -2.10 -3.32 -0.05
C ILE A 98 -0.95 -2.79 0.79
N PHE A 99 0.26 -3.10 0.36
CA PHE A 99 1.49 -2.53 0.88
C PHE A 99 2.18 -1.77 -0.24
N ASP A 100 2.39 -0.49 -0.04
CA ASP A 100 3.08 0.39 -0.96
C ASP A 100 4.37 0.89 -0.33
N LYS A 101 5.47 0.82 -1.08
CA LYS A 101 6.79 1.27 -0.69
C LYS A 101 7.39 2.08 -1.82
N SER A 102 7.93 3.26 -1.50
CA SER A 102 8.68 4.07 -2.45
C SER A 102 10.06 4.45 -1.90
N GLU A 103 10.98 4.62 -2.81
CA GLU A 103 12.31 5.12 -2.57
C GLU A 103 12.52 6.37 -3.44
N LYS A 104 12.80 7.51 -2.82
CA LYS A 104 13.16 8.75 -3.50
C LYS A 104 14.67 8.96 -3.38
N TYR A 105 15.35 9.04 -4.50
CA TYR A 105 16.78 9.25 -4.56
C TYR A 105 17.18 10.68 -4.15
N ASN A 106 18.42 10.87 -3.71
CA ASN A 106 18.95 12.19 -3.40
C ASN A 106 19.17 13.04 -4.67
N VAL A 107 19.58 12.41 -5.76
CA VAL A 107 19.66 12.96 -7.12
C VAL A 107 19.32 11.85 -8.13
N LEU A 108 19.33 12.13 -9.44
CA LEU A 108 19.08 11.12 -10.45
C LEU A 108 20.09 9.98 -10.37
N TYR A 109 19.65 8.72 -10.54
CA TYR A 109 20.47 7.52 -10.25
C TYR A 109 21.76 7.42 -11.07
N TYR A 110 21.83 8.08 -12.23
CA TYR A 110 22.99 8.09 -13.12
C TYR A 110 23.97 9.24 -12.88
N VAL A 111 23.67 10.15 -11.93
CA VAL A 111 24.55 11.32 -11.65
C VAL A 111 25.72 10.88 -10.78
N ASP A 112 26.89 10.81 -11.40
CA ASP A 112 28.18 10.53 -10.77
C ASP A 112 29.21 11.61 -11.11
N SER A 113 30.45 11.47 -10.65
CA SER A 113 31.54 12.40 -10.96
C SER A 113 31.91 12.43 -12.44
N LYS A 114 31.67 11.34 -13.17
CA LYS A 114 31.93 11.25 -14.61
C LYS A 114 30.88 12.06 -15.37
N TRP A 115 29.61 11.93 -14.99
CA TRP A 115 28.49 12.69 -15.54
C TRP A 115 28.74 14.21 -15.48
N TYR A 116 29.24 14.74 -14.33
CA TYR A 116 29.59 16.17 -14.21
C TYR A 116 30.68 16.59 -15.18
N LYS A 117 31.72 15.78 -15.36
CA LYS A 117 32.81 16.06 -16.30
C LYS A 117 32.34 16.07 -17.75
N GLU A 118 31.53 15.10 -18.17
CA GLU A 118 30.99 14.97 -19.52
C GLU A 118 30.05 16.12 -19.86
N ASN A 119 29.27 16.60 -18.89
CA ASN A 119 28.37 17.74 -19.07
C ASN A 119 29.05 19.12 -18.84
N LYS A 120 30.38 19.16 -18.60
CA LYS A 120 31.16 20.39 -18.34
C LYS A 120 30.59 21.25 -17.19
N LEU A 121 30.04 20.60 -16.18
CA LEU A 121 29.46 21.23 -15.00
C LEU A 121 30.43 21.15 -13.81
N LYS A 122 30.25 22.07 -12.83
CA LYS A 122 30.94 21.91 -11.53
C LYS A 122 30.45 20.65 -10.83
N ASN A 123 31.37 19.93 -10.20
CA ASN A 123 30.99 18.81 -9.36
C ASN A 123 29.94 19.23 -8.31
N GLY A 124 28.89 18.44 -8.20
CA GLY A 124 27.82 18.62 -7.25
C GLY A 124 27.54 17.32 -6.48
N GLU A 125 26.34 17.20 -5.98
CA GLU A 125 25.92 15.99 -5.29
C GLU A 125 25.81 14.82 -6.29
N VAL A 126 26.36 13.66 -5.92
CA VAL A 126 26.29 12.42 -6.70
C VAL A 126 25.24 11.48 -6.08
N PHE A 127 24.75 10.54 -6.88
CA PHE A 127 23.84 9.52 -6.40
C PHE A 127 24.51 8.69 -5.28
N ASP A 128 23.81 8.59 -4.17
CA ASP A 128 24.19 7.73 -3.03
C ASP A 128 22.92 7.08 -2.46
N LYS A 129 22.78 5.79 -2.69
CA LYS A 129 21.61 5.03 -2.22
C LYS A 129 21.36 5.15 -0.71
N ARG A 130 22.42 5.38 0.09
CA ARG A 130 22.31 5.57 1.56
C ARG A 130 21.59 6.87 1.94
N LYS A 131 21.52 7.84 1.01
CA LYS A 131 20.81 9.11 1.16
C LYS A 131 19.38 9.07 0.64
N SER A 132 18.96 7.96 0.05
CA SER A 132 17.58 7.78 -0.41
C SER A 132 16.61 7.87 0.76
N LYS A 133 15.42 8.42 0.49
CA LYS A 133 14.31 8.50 1.44
C LYS A 133 13.31 7.43 1.13
N PHE A 134 12.98 6.62 2.13
CA PHE A 134 11.99 5.56 2.00
C PHE A 134 10.67 6.00 2.62
N SER A 135 9.57 5.65 1.98
CA SER A 135 8.24 5.76 2.57
C SER A 135 7.46 4.46 2.40
N GLU A 136 6.52 4.22 3.29
CA GLU A 136 5.66 3.05 3.30
C GLU A 136 4.23 3.47 3.60
N GLN A 137 3.28 2.83 2.91
CA GLN A 137 1.85 3.00 3.15
C GLN A 137 1.18 1.64 3.25
N ARG A 138 0.13 1.54 4.05
CA ARG A 138 -0.61 0.28 4.26
C ARG A 138 -2.10 0.54 4.20
N TYR A 139 -2.81 -0.29 3.43
CA TYR A 139 -4.25 -0.19 3.21
C TYR A 139 -4.89 -1.52 3.62
N TYR A 140 -5.84 -1.47 4.53
CA TYR A 140 -6.52 -2.65 5.06
C TYR A 140 -7.99 -2.61 4.64
N PHE A 141 -8.45 -3.66 3.95
CA PHE A 141 -9.80 -3.74 3.42
C PHE A 141 -10.59 -4.85 4.14
N ASP A 142 -11.89 -4.65 4.28
CA ASP A 142 -12.77 -5.70 4.76
C ASP A 142 -13.21 -6.65 3.61
N GLU A 143 -14.03 -7.63 3.94
CA GLU A 143 -14.56 -8.64 3.01
C GLU A 143 -15.41 -8.07 1.86
N ASN A 144 -15.84 -6.82 1.98
CA ASN A 144 -16.59 -6.08 0.96
C ASN A 144 -15.71 -5.15 0.12
N GLU A 145 -14.38 -5.25 0.25
CA GLU A 145 -13.38 -4.34 -0.34
C GLU A 145 -13.55 -2.87 0.12
N LYS A 146 -14.11 -2.67 1.31
CA LYS A 146 -14.17 -1.37 1.93
C LYS A 146 -12.89 -1.10 2.71
N LEU A 147 -12.25 0.04 2.48
CA LEU A 147 -11.06 0.44 3.23
C LEU A 147 -11.45 0.75 4.69
N ILE A 148 -10.93 -0.03 5.64
CA ILE A 148 -11.22 0.10 7.07
C ILE A 148 -10.09 0.80 7.82
N ARG A 149 -8.85 0.78 7.28
CA ARG A 149 -7.70 1.48 7.85
C ARG A 149 -6.69 1.81 6.75
N TYR A 150 -6.17 3.01 6.79
CA TYR A 150 -5.01 3.45 6.05
C TYR A 150 -3.92 3.91 7.01
N ILE A 151 -2.68 3.52 6.76
CA ILE A 151 -1.50 4.01 7.48
C ILE A 151 -0.60 4.68 6.44
N GLY A 152 -0.47 6.00 6.55
CA GLY A 152 0.32 6.81 5.63
C GLY A 152 1.82 6.81 5.92
N GLU A 153 2.59 7.46 5.05
CA GLU A 153 4.06 7.59 5.12
C GLU A 153 4.59 8.09 6.47
N ASN A 154 3.86 9.01 7.08
CA ASN A 154 4.19 9.56 8.42
C ASN A 154 3.69 8.67 9.57
N LYS A 155 3.28 7.42 9.28
CA LYS A 155 2.69 6.46 10.21
C LYS A 155 1.35 6.90 10.81
N LYS A 156 0.72 7.95 10.25
CA LYS A 156 -0.59 8.42 10.67
C LYS A 156 -1.67 7.44 10.25
N VAL A 157 -2.49 7.03 11.21
CA VAL A 157 -3.63 6.13 11.01
C VAL A 157 -4.88 6.93 10.66
N VAL A 158 -5.62 6.50 9.63
CA VAL A 158 -6.92 7.03 9.22
C VAL A 158 -7.91 5.87 9.12
N GLU A 159 -9.03 5.92 9.85
CA GLU A 159 -10.03 4.85 9.93
C GLU A 159 -11.45 5.31 9.55
N ASN A 160 -11.64 6.60 9.33
CA ASN A 160 -12.95 7.16 8.99
C ASN A 160 -12.83 8.50 8.26
N GLY A 161 -13.99 9.03 7.88
CA GLY A 161 -14.11 10.36 7.29
C GLY A 161 -13.95 10.38 5.77
N GLN A 162 -14.06 11.58 5.21
CA GLN A 162 -14.03 11.81 3.76
C GLN A 162 -12.67 11.42 3.16
N LYS A 163 -11.57 11.73 3.86
CA LYS A 163 -10.22 11.39 3.42
C LYS A 163 -10.02 9.89 3.19
N LEU A 164 -10.58 9.02 4.05
CA LEU A 164 -10.47 7.57 3.88
C LEU A 164 -11.20 7.11 2.61
N LYS A 165 -12.36 7.69 2.29
CA LYS A 165 -13.13 7.38 1.08
C LYS A 165 -12.42 7.81 -0.20
N GLU A 166 -11.74 8.95 -0.17
CA GLU A 166 -10.93 9.43 -1.30
C GLU A 166 -9.75 8.49 -1.56
N ILE A 167 -9.01 8.13 -0.51
CA ILE A 167 -7.92 7.15 -0.58
C ILE A 167 -8.42 5.80 -1.12
N GLU A 168 -9.56 5.30 -0.61
CA GLU A 168 -10.18 4.06 -1.09
C GLU A 168 -10.45 4.10 -2.58
N LYS A 169 -11.11 5.16 -3.04
CA LYS A 169 -11.46 5.34 -4.45
C LYS A 169 -10.21 5.31 -5.35
N ASP A 170 -9.16 6.03 -4.97
CA ASP A 170 -7.97 6.18 -5.79
C ASP A 170 -7.18 4.87 -5.87
N ILE A 171 -6.97 4.21 -4.73
CA ILE A 171 -6.19 2.96 -4.71
C ILE A 171 -6.96 1.78 -5.33
N LEU A 172 -8.28 1.73 -5.21
CA LEU A 172 -9.10 0.71 -5.87
C LEU A 172 -9.17 0.92 -7.39
N LYS A 173 -9.19 2.17 -7.87
CA LYS A 173 -9.11 2.47 -9.30
C LYS A 173 -7.83 1.87 -9.90
N GLU A 174 -6.70 2.03 -9.23
CA GLU A 174 -5.43 1.46 -9.66
C GLU A 174 -5.43 -0.08 -9.58
N TYR A 175 -5.91 -0.65 -8.49
CA TYR A 175 -6.07 -2.09 -8.36
C TYR A 175 -6.90 -2.71 -9.50
N TYR A 176 -8.02 -2.09 -9.87
CA TYR A 176 -8.85 -2.61 -10.95
C TYR A 176 -8.25 -2.39 -12.34
N ARG A 177 -7.40 -1.39 -12.54
CA ARG A 177 -6.61 -1.23 -13.78
C ARG A 177 -5.68 -2.42 -13.99
N ILE A 178 -4.95 -2.82 -12.97
CA ILE A 178 -3.94 -3.88 -13.06
C ILE A 178 -4.52 -5.29 -12.95
N LYS A 179 -5.70 -5.45 -12.38
CA LYS A 179 -6.34 -6.76 -12.21
C LYS A 179 -6.89 -7.34 -13.52
N ASN A 180 -7.31 -6.49 -14.46
CA ASN A 180 -7.94 -6.86 -15.72
C ASN A 180 -6.92 -6.98 -16.84
#